data_17b0ec0fa35bc869dac7763ea52a40f0
#
_entry.id   17b0ec0fa35bc869dac7763ea52a40f0
#
_cell.length_a   1.000
_cell.length_b   1.000
_cell.length_c   1.000
_cell.angle_alpha   90.00
_cell.angle_beta   90.00
_cell.angle_gamma   90.00
#
_symmetry.space_group_name_H-M   'P 1'
#
loop_
_entity.id
_entity.type
_entity.pdbx_description
1 polymer ?
#
loop_
_entity_poly.entity_id
_entity_poly.type
_entity_poly.pdbx_seq_one_letter_code
_entity_poly.pdbx_strand_id
1 'polypeptide(L)'
;MTAIQPQAVTDATFVQEVEEQQGLVLVDFWATWCGPCHRVAPIMEQVAGEYTGRLKVVKVDVDANQQTTMRFNVRSIPSILFFKNGRHVDTVVGVYPKPVFDEKIKQHLS
;
A
#
# COMPACT_ATOMS: atom_id res chain seq x y z
N MET A 1 22.12 5.10 -8.73
CA MET A 1 21.11 4.04 -8.54
C MET A 1 19.77 4.67 -8.18
N THR A 2 18.71 4.33 -8.89
CA THR A 2 17.40 4.88 -8.65
C THR A 2 16.75 4.17 -7.48
N ALA A 3 16.22 4.94 -6.51
CA ALA A 3 15.48 4.36 -5.40
C ALA A 3 14.20 3.71 -5.93
N ILE A 4 13.81 2.57 -5.36
CA ILE A 4 12.54 1.92 -5.69
C ILE A 4 11.43 2.69 -5.01
N GLN A 5 10.47 3.15 -5.79
CA GLN A 5 9.33 3.93 -5.34
C GLN A 5 8.05 3.13 -5.44
N PRO A 6 7.11 3.28 -4.49
CA PRO A 6 5.77 2.73 -4.67
C PRO A 6 5.13 3.26 -5.96
N GLN A 7 4.55 2.36 -6.74
CA GLN A 7 3.90 2.69 -8.00
C GLN A 7 2.55 3.37 -7.74
N ALA A 8 2.29 4.49 -8.43
CA ALA A 8 0.97 5.12 -8.37
C ALA A 8 -0.04 4.27 -9.14
N VAL A 9 -1.17 3.97 -8.51
CA VAL A 9 -2.25 3.18 -9.09
C VAL A 9 -3.53 4.00 -9.04
N THR A 10 -4.34 3.87 -10.08
CA THR A 10 -5.59 4.64 -10.24
C THR A 10 -6.80 3.71 -10.21
N ASP A 11 -8.00 4.33 -10.19
CA ASP A 11 -9.26 3.58 -10.33
C ASP A 11 -9.24 2.69 -11.58
N ALA A 12 -8.63 3.18 -12.67
CA ALA A 12 -8.58 2.45 -13.95
C ALA A 12 -7.59 1.28 -13.92
N THR A 13 -6.55 1.33 -13.07
CA THR A 13 -5.48 0.33 -13.08
C THR A 13 -5.49 -0.58 -11.85
N PHE A 14 -6.34 -0.32 -10.87
CA PHE A 14 -6.31 -1.04 -9.59
C PHE A 14 -6.52 -2.55 -9.75
N VAL A 15 -7.50 -2.97 -10.55
CA VAL A 15 -7.77 -4.39 -10.76
C VAL A 15 -6.52 -5.09 -11.30
N GLN A 16 -5.94 -4.55 -12.36
CA GLN A 16 -4.77 -5.15 -13.00
C GLN A 16 -3.53 -5.12 -12.09
N GLU A 17 -3.30 -4.01 -11.41
CA GLU A 17 -2.06 -3.79 -10.65
C GLU A 17 -2.09 -4.41 -9.26
N VAL A 18 -3.26 -4.70 -8.71
CA VAL A 18 -3.41 -5.24 -7.36
C VAL A 18 -4.17 -6.57 -7.36
N GLU A 19 -5.39 -6.59 -7.91
CA GLU A 19 -6.28 -7.74 -7.75
C GLU A 19 -5.92 -8.91 -8.67
N GLU A 20 -5.26 -8.64 -9.78
CA GLU A 20 -4.78 -9.68 -10.69
C GLU A 20 -3.34 -10.11 -10.41
N GLN A 21 -2.73 -9.59 -9.35
CA GLN A 21 -1.35 -9.94 -8.99
C GLN A 21 -1.30 -11.16 -8.10
N GLN A 22 -0.30 -12.00 -8.34
CA GLN A 22 0.05 -13.08 -7.42
C GLN A 22 0.96 -12.54 -6.31
N GLY A 23 0.87 -13.15 -5.13
CA GLY A 23 1.70 -12.76 -4.01
C GLY A 23 1.14 -11.57 -3.24
N LEU A 24 2.02 -10.90 -2.50
CA LEU A 24 1.65 -9.84 -1.57
C LEU A 24 1.79 -8.47 -2.22
N VAL A 25 0.73 -7.66 -2.10
CA VAL A 25 0.72 -6.26 -2.54
C VAL A 25 0.27 -5.40 -1.35
N LEU A 26 1.05 -4.38 -1.04
CA LEU A 26 0.67 -3.36 -0.07
C LEU A 26 0.17 -2.13 -0.82
N VAL A 27 -0.99 -1.63 -0.41
CA VAL A 27 -1.64 -0.47 -1.04
C VAL A 27 -1.72 0.66 -0.01
N ASP A 28 -0.99 1.74 -0.27
CA ASP A 28 -0.95 2.94 0.58
C ASP A 28 -1.98 3.95 0.07
N PHE A 29 -3.09 4.10 0.80
CA PHE A 29 -4.09 5.14 0.53
C PHE A 29 -3.64 6.42 1.21
N TRP A 30 -3.46 7.49 0.43
CA TRP A 30 -2.85 8.74 0.88
C TRP A 30 -3.49 9.94 0.20
N ALA A 31 -3.12 11.15 0.64
CA ALA A 31 -3.48 12.41 -0.02
C ALA A 31 -2.34 13.42 0.15
N THR A 32 -2.25 14.37 -0.78
CA THR A 32 -1.19 15.39 -0.75
C THR A 32 -1.26 16.28 0.48
N TRP A 33 -2.45 16.55 0.98
CA TRP A 33 -2.68 17.41 2.16
C TRP A 33 -2.50 16.69 3.48
N CYS A 34 -2.29 15.40 3.48
CA CYS A 34 -2.28 14.56 4.68
C CYS A 34 -0.85 14.51 5.27
N GLY A 35 -0.64 15.19 6.39
CA GLY A 35 0.65 15.20 7.09
C GLY A 35 1.13 13.81 7.50
N PRO A 36 0.30 13.01 8.19
CA PRO A 36 0.68 11.64 8.57
C PRO A 36 1.04 10.75 7.37
N CYS A 37 0.39 10.96 6.21
CA CYS A 37 0.72 10.20 4.99
C CYS A 37 2.16 10.44 4.55
N HIS A 38 2.66 11.67 4.70
CA HIS A 38 4.02 12.02 4.36
C HIS A 38 5.04 11.42 5.33
N ARG A 39 4.62 11.08 6.56
CA ARG A 39 5.48 10.39 7.53
C ARG A 39 5.58 8.90 7.24
N VAL A 40 4.54 8.29 6.69
CA VAL A 40 4.57 6.86 6.34
C VAL A 40 5.24 6.60 4.98
N ALA A 41 5.29 7.61 4.12
CA ALA A 41 5.87 7.46 2.77
C ALA A 41 7.30 6.91 2.77
N PRO A 42 8.23 7.42 3.61
CA PRO A 42 9.59 6.85 3.66
C PRO A 42 9.61 5.40 4.11
N ILE A 43 8.69 5.01 5.00
CA ILE A 43 8.58 3.62 5.46
C ILE A 43 8.15 2.73 4.30
N MET A 44 7.19 3.16 3.51
CA MET A 44 6.73 2.41 2.33
C MET A 44 7.84 2.28 1.28
N GLU A 45 8.66 3.33 1.10
CA GLU A 45 9.82 3.27 0.22
C GLU A 45 10.84 2.25 0.71
N GLN A 46 11.12 2.22 2.02
CA GLN A 46 12.02 1.25 2.62
C GLN A 46 11.49 -0.18 2.43
N VAL A 47 10.20 -0.38 2.64
CA VAL A 47 9.56 -1.69 2.45
C VAL A 47 9.68 -2.13 0.99
N ALA A 48 9.36 -1.23 0.05
CA ALA A 48 9.46 -1.55 -1.38
C ALA A 48 10.89 -1.98 -1.76
N GLY A 49 11.90 -1.29 -1.24
CA GLY A 49 13.30 -1.62 -1.53
C GLY A 49 13.77 -2.90 -0.86
N GLU A 50 13.44 -3.07 0.42
CA GLU A 50 13.90 -4.21 1.21
C GLU A 50 13.29 -5.54 0.72
N TYR A 51 12.04 -5.52 0.31
CA TYR A 51 11.32 -6.72 -0.11
C TYR A 51 11.20 -6.85 -1.63
N THR A 52 12.09 -6.20 -2.38
CA THR A 52 12.11 -6.27 -3.86
C THR A 52 12.06 -7.72 -4.32
N GLY A 53 11.15 -8.00 -5.25
CA GLY A 53 10.95 -9.36 -5.79
C GLY A 53 10.10 -10.27 -4.92
N ARG A 54 9.77 -9.84 -3.69
CA ARG A 54 8.97 -10.63 -2.74
C ARG A 54 7.60 -10.06 -2.50
N LEU A 55 7.44 -8.75 -2.66
CA LEU A 55 6.15 -8.07 -2.60
C LEU A 55 6.18 -6.84 -3.48
N LYS A 56 5.01 -6.28 -3.72
CA LYS A 56 4.82 -5.07 -4.51
C LYS A 56 4.20 -4.00 -3.60
N VAL A 57 4.66 -2.76 -3.70
CA VAL A 57 4.06 -1.64 -2.97
C VAL A 57 3.50 -0.66 -3.99
N VAL A 58 2.24 -0.29 -3.84
CA VAL A 58 1.57 0.70 -4.67
C VAL A 58 0.94 1.76 -3.80
N LYS A 59 0.59 2.90 -4.38
CA LYS A 59 -0.08 3.99 -3.68
C LYS A 59 -1.28 4.48 -4.47
N VAL A 60 -2.35 4.86 -3.75
CA VAL A 60 -3.59 5.38 -4.31
C VAL A 60 -3.88 6.73 -3.67
N ASP A 61 -3.91 7.78 -4.49
CA ASP A 61 -4.34 9.12 -4.05
C ASP A 61 -5.86 9.11 -3.92
N VAL A 62 -6.36 9.27 -2.69
CA VAL A 62 -7.80 9.15 -2.42
C VAL A 62 -8.63 10.25 -3.07
N ASP A 63 -8.06 11.44 -3.28
CA ASP A 63 -8.77 12.54 -3.91
C ASP A 63 -8.99 12.29 -5.40
N ALA A 64 -8.00 11.70 -6.07
CA ALA A 64 -8.05 11.42 -7.49
C ALA A 64 -8.70 10.08 -7.82
N ASN A 65 -8.87 9.18 -6.83
CA ASN A 65 -9.31 7.80 -7.06
C ASN A 65 -10.39 7.40 -6.05
N GLN A 66 -11.51 8.11 -6.10
CA GLN A 66 -12.58 7.96 -5.11
C GLN A 66 -13.30 6.61 -5.20
N GLN A 67 -13.39 6.02 -6.39
CA GLN A 67 -14.06 4.74 -6.57
C GLN A 67 -13.36 3.63 -5.79
N THR A 68 -12.04 3.51 -5.93
CA THR A 68 -11.26 2.52 -5.19
C THR A 68 -11.32 2.78 -3.70
N THR A 69 -11.18 4.05 -3.30
CA THR A 69 -11.24 4.46 -1.89
C THR A 69 -12.57 4.05 -1.25
N MET A 70 -13.69 4.29 -1.92
CA MET A 70 -15.02 3.92 -1.42
C MET A 70 -15.23 2.41 -1.44
N ARG A 71 -14.74 1.73 -2.47
CA ARG A 71 -14.88 0.28 -2.62
C ARG A 71 -14.32 -0.48 -1.42
N PHE A 72 -13.18 -0.03 -0.90
CA PHE A 72 -12.54 -0.67 0.25
C PHE A 72 -12.84 0.03 1.57
N ASN A 73 -13.82 0.95 1.56
CA ASN A 73 -14.30 1.61 2.78
C ASN A 73 -13.18 2.32 3.54
N VAL A 74 -12.26 2.96 2.82
CA VAL A 74 -11.16 3.72 3.43
C VAL A 74 -11.72 5.04 3.94
N ARG A 75 -11.71 5.24 5.26
CA ARG A 75 -12.27 6.44 5.91
C ARG A 75 -11.22 7.28 6.59
N SER A 76 -10.07 6.71 6.87
CA SER A 76 -8.95 7.42 7.50
C SER A 76 -7.69 7.14 6.71
N ILE A 77 -6.82 8.15 6.60
CA ILE A 77 -5.54 8.00 5.89
C ILE A 77 -4.40 8.47 6.79
N PRO A 78 -3.20 7.85 6.67
CA PRO A 78 -2.90 6.76 5.75
C PRO A 78 -3.54 5.45 6.16
N SER A 79 -3.97 4.68 5.17
CA SER A 79 -4.42 3.30 5.36
C SER A 79 -3.59 2.42 4.44
N ILE A 80 -2.92 1.42 5.02
CA ILE A 80 -2.12 0.47 4.26
C ILE A 80 -2.90 -0.85 4.23
N LEU A 81 -3.40 -1.21 3.07
CA LEU A 81 -4.14 -2.44 2.87
C LEU A 81 -3.20 -3.50 2.29
N PHE A 82 -3.28 -4.71 2.84
CA PHE A 82 -2.47 -5.86 2.40
C PHE A 82 -3.36 -6.76 1.55
N PHE A 83 -2.91 -7.05 0.34
CA PHE A 83 -3.59 -7.97 -0.58
C PHE A 83 -2.71 -9.17 -0.82
N LYS A 84 -3.27 -10.36 -0.69
CA LYS A 84 -2.57 -11.62 -0.98
C LYS A 84 -3.32 -12.35 -2.10
N ASN A 85 -2.65 -12.55 -3.23
CA ASN A 85 -3.26 -13.19 -4.41
C ASN A 85 -4.59 -12.52 -4.80
N GLY A 86 -4.59 -11.18 -4.77
CA GLY A 86 -5.73 -10.36 -5.17
C GLY A 86 -6.79 -10.14 -4.11
N ARG A 87 -6.62 -10.68 -2.89
CA ARG A 87 -7.61 -10.56 -1.80
C ARG A 87 -7.10 -9.67 -0.69
N HIS A 88 -7.94 -8.80 -0.18
CA HIS A 88 -7.66 -7.96 0.98
C HIS A 88 -7.60 -8.86 2.23
N VAL A 89 -6.42 -8.93 2.87
CA VAL A 89 -6.19 -9.84 4.00
C VAL A 89 -5.85 -9.13 5.30
N ASP A 90 -5.39 -7.86 5.25
CA ASP A 90 -5.00 -7.15 6.47
C ASP A 90 -5.00 -5.65 6.21
N THR A 91 -5.01 -4.86 7.29
CA THR A 91 -5.02 -3.39 7.21
C THR A 91 -4.24 -2.80 8.39
N VAL A 92 -3.46 -1.74 8.10
CA VAL A 92 -2.87 -0.88 9.14
C VAL A 92 -3.34 0.55 8.87
N VAL A 93 -4.03 1.15 9.83
CA VAL A 93 -4.53 2.52 9.73
C VAL A 93 -3.68 3.42 10.62
N GLY A 94 -3.04 4.42 10.02
CA GLY A 94 -2.22 5.38 10.75
C GLY A 94 -0.73 5.15 10.53
N VAL A 95 0.08 5.96 11.24
CA VAL A 95 1.55 5.89 11.15
C VAL A 95 2.07 4.99 12.26
N TYR A 96 2.78 3.94 11.88
CA TYR A 96 3.42 3.01 12.81
C TYR A 96 4.87 2.82 12.42
N PRO A 97 5.73 2.45 13.38
CA PRO A 97 7.13 2.13 13.06
C PRO A 97 7.23 0.96 12.08
N LYS A 98 8.30 0.96 11.29
CA LYS A 98 8.52 -0.09 10.27
C LYS A 98 8.38 -1.51 10.80
N PRO A 99 8.83 -1.87 12.04
CA PRO A 99 8.66 -3.24 12.54
C PRO A 99 7.22 -3.73 12.59
N VAL A 100 6.24 -2.84 12.75
CA VAL A 100 4.82 -3.23 12.71
C VAL A 100 4.47 -3.76 11.32
N PHE A 101 4.93 -3.07 10.27
CA PHE A 101 4.72 -3.51 8.89
C PHE A 101 5.51 -4.78 8.59
N ASP A 102 6.76 -4.87 9.04
CA ASP A 102 7.59 -6.05 8.82
C ASP A 102 6.94 -7.30 9.39
N GLU A 103 6.36 -7.22 10.59
CA GLU A 103 5.70 -8.36 11.22
C GLU A 103 4.52 -8.85 10.38
N LYS A 104 3.66 -7.93 9.94
CA LYS A 104 2.53 -8.30 9.10
C LYS A 104 2.96 -8.82 7.74
N ILE A 105 3.99 -8.23 7.16
CA ILE A 105 4.56 -8.70 5.90
C ILE A 105 5.01 -10.17 6.04
N LYS A 106 5.74 -10.48 7.10
CA LYS A 106 6.22 -11.84 7.35
C LYS A 106 5.07 -12.83 7.51
N GLN A 107 3.99 -12.43 8.17
CA GLN A 107 2.80 -13.27 8.32
C GLN A 107 2.21 -13.64 6.97
N HIS A 108 2.20 -12.72 6.01
CA HIS A 108 1.51 -12.90 4.74
C HIS A 108 2.43 -13.33 3.59
N LEU A 109 3.75 -13.35 3.79
CA LEU A 109 4.69 -13.80 2.76
C LEU A 109 4.73 -15.33 2.62
N SER A 110 4.38 -16.03 3.67
CA SER A 110 4.45 -17.50 3.67
C SER A 110 3.30 -18.16 2.92
#